data_9f887b187824d4fbcd9e44d0efcad93e
#
_entry.id   9f887b187824d4fbcd9e44d0efcad93e
#
_cell.length_a   1.000
_cell.length_b   1.000
_cell.length_c   1.000
_cell.angle_alpha   90.00
_cell.angle_beta   90.00
_cell.angle_gamma   90.00
#
_symmetry.space_group_name_H-M   'P 1'
#
loop_
_entity.id
_entity.type
_entity.pdbx_description
1 polymer ?
#
loop_
_entity_poly.entity_id
_entity_poly.type
_entity_poly.pdbx_seq_one_letter_code
_entity_poly.pdbx_strand_id
1 'polypeptide(L)'
;MNFLRCFHDIVSNQSLDFENKINKLLVFGLEVFDLELGIISKVDKNSYTVLYAKTPDNSLLPGTVFELQGTYCVHTLAAGSALAFHKASQSAIANHPCYINFQLESYIGAPIKIGDKIFGTVNFSSAKDSLAFNDDAYDYIELFAQWLGSEFARTQAKEQLIKNSNTLLKLEHIANIGTWEVDLISDKITWSEQTYLIHEVDEQFQPQMN
;
A
#
# COMPACT_ATOMS: atom_id res chain seq x y z
N MET A 1 9.26 -19.02 -16.10
CA MET A 1 8.01 -18.69 -15.32
C MET A 1 7.26 -17.61 -16.07
N ASN A 2 5.91 -17.69 -16.21
CA ASN A 2 5.15 -16.60 -16.83
C ASN A 2 4.80 -15.57 -15.74
N PHE A 3 5.54 -14.46 -15.71
CA PHE A 3 5.37 -13.40 -14.71
C PHE A 3 3.92 -12.88 -14.63
N LEU A 4 3.35 -12.47 -15.77
CA LEU A 4 2.01 -11.86 -15.81
C LEU A 4 0.93 -12.78 -15.24
N ARG A 5 1.03 -14.07 -15.52
CA ARG A 5 0.08 -15.06 -15.00
C ARG A 5 0.21 -15.20 -13.48
N CYS A 6 1.43 -15.39 -12.97
CA CYS A 6 1.64 -15.53 -11.53
C CYS A 6 1.24 -14.26 -10.76
N PHE A 7 1.60 -13.10 -11.30
CA PHE A 7 1.18 -11.79 -10.75
C PHE A 7 -0.34 -11.68 -10.70
N HIS A 8 -1.01 -11.93 -11.83
CA HIS A 8 -2.47 -11.90 -11.92
C HIS A 8 -3.12 -12.86 -10.93
N ASP A 9 -2.64 -14.10 -10.83
CA ASP A 9 -3.18 -15.11 -9.92
C ASP A 9 -3.11 -14.68 -8.45
N ILE A 10 -2.08 -13.92 -8.07
CA ILE A 10 -1.95 -13.37 -6.70
C ILE A 10 -2.93 -12.22 -6.49
N VAL A 11 -2.93 -11.22 -7.39
CA VAL A 11 -3.65 -9.96 -7.16
C VAL A 11 -5.17 -10.13 -7.33
N SER A 12 -5.63 -11.01 -8.23
CA SER A 12 -7.05 -11.28 -8.49
C SER A 12 -7.68 -12.26 -7.50
N ASN A 13 -6.89 -12.94 -6.67
CA ASN A 13 -7.41 -13.95 -5.75
C ASN A 13 -8.28 -13.31 -4.65
N GLN A 14 -9.59 -13.56 -4.71
CA GLN A 14 -10.56 -13.02 -3.75
C GLN A 14 -10.54 -13.72 -2.39
N SER A 15 -9.94 -14.92 -2.28
CA SER A 15 -9.81 -15.63 -1.02
C SER A 15 -8.67 -15.10 -0.13
N LEU A 16 -7.80 -14.26 -0.69
CA LEU A 16 -6.69 -13.65 0.03
C LEU A 16 -7.08 -12.23 0.46
N ASP A 17 -6.85 -11.93 1.72
CA ASP A 17 -6.88 -10.55 2.20
C ASP A 17 -5.68 -9.75 1.68
N PHE A 18 -5.68 -8.45 1.94
CA PHE A 18 -4.66 -7.54 1.45
C PHE A 18 -3.26 -7.90 1.96
N GLU A 19 -3.11 -8.24 3.22
CA GLU A 19 -1.83 -8.56 3.85
C GLU A 19 -1.23 -9.85 3.25
N ASN A 20 -2.04 -10.87 3.07
CA ASN A 20 -1.62 -12.11 2.43
C ASN A 20 -1.22 -11.92 0.96
N LYS A 21 -1.92 -11.04 0.22
CA LYS A 21 -1.50 -10.67 -1.14
C LYS A 21 -0.14 -10.00 -1.16
N ILE A 22 0.08 -9.02 -0.28
CA ILE A 22 1.38 -8.35 -0.16
C ILE A 22 2.51 -9.33 0.16
N ASN A 23 2.30 -10.22 1.14
CA ASN A 23 3.30 -11.21 1.50
C ASN A 23 3.65 -12.14 0.33
N LYS A 24 2.65 -12.59 -0.42
CA LYS A 24 2.86 -13.41 -1.63
C LYS A 24 3.58 -12.64 -2.73
N LEU A 25 3.26 -11.36 -2.93
CA LEU A 25 3.94 -10.51 -3.90
C LEU A 25 5.40 -10.26 -3.53
N LEU A 26 5.70 -10.04 -2.25
CA LEU A 26 7.09 -9.92 -1.81
C LEU A 26 7.88 -11.21 -2.08
N VAL A 27 7.33 -12.37 -1.72
CA VAL A 27 7.98 -13.67 -2.03
C VAL A 27 8.16 -13.85 -3.52
N PHE A 28 7.13 -13.58 -4.32
CA PHE A 28 7.18 -13.67 -5.77
C PHE A 28 8.23 -12.71 -6.37
N GLY A 29 8.34 -11.48 -5.85
CA GLY A 29 9.36 -10.54 -6.29
C GLY A 29 10.79 -10.99 -5.96
N LEU A 30 11.01 -11.59 -4.79
CA LEU A 30 12.32 -12.20 -4.47
C LEU A 30 12.74 -13.24 -5.51
N GLU A 31 11.81 -14.09 -5.94
CA GLU A 31 12.06 -15.12 -6.97
C GLU A 31 12.28 -14.51 -8.36
N VAL A 32 11.48 -13.49 -8.74
CA VAL A 32 11.53 -12.84 -10.06
C VAL A 32 12.84 -12.08 -10.26
N PHE A 33 13.29 -11.35 -9.24
CA PHE A 33 14.49 -10.52 -9.33
C PHE A 33 15.75 -11.24 -8.86
N ASP A 34 15.63 -12.46 -8.34
CA ASP A 34 16.72 -13.25 -7.74
C ASP A 34 17.45 -12.44 -6.65
N LEU A 35 16.68 -11.84 -5.74
CA LEU A 35 17.16 -11.01 -4.65
C LEU A 35 16.65 -11.55 -3.30
N GLU A 36 17.28 -11.13 -2.19
CA GLU A 36 17.04 -11.73 -0.88
C GLU A 36 16.15 -10.90 0.05
N LEU A 37 16.06 -9.58 -0.20
CA LEU A 37 15.28 -8.66 0.62
C LEU A 37 14.21 -8.00 -0.26
N GLY A 38 12.97 -7.96 0.23
CA GLY A 38 11.87 -7.25 -0.39
C GLY A 38 11.20 -6.33 0.63
N ILE A 39 11.03 -5.05 0.30
CA ILE A 39 10.49 -4.05 1.22
C ILE A 39 9.44 -3.21 0.49
N ILE A 40 8.33 -2.96 1.19
CA ILE A 40 7.35 -1.93 0.84
C ILE A 40 7.38 -0.89 1.94
N SER A 41 7.59 0.36 1.57
CA SER A 41 7.73 1.47 2.50
C SER A 41 6.75 2.59 2.23
N LYS A 42 6.52 3.39 3.28
CA LYS A 42 5.93 4.73 3.19
C LYS A 42 7.02 5.76 3.36
N VAL A 43 6.95 6.83 2.58
CA VAL A 43 7.90 7.95 2.70
C VAL A 43 7.13 9.22 3.04
N ASP A 44 7.58 9.90 4.09
CA ASP A 44 7.09 11.22 4.46
C ASP A 44 8.29 12.13 4.74
N LYS A 45 8.48 13.11 3.86
CA LYS A 45 9.65 14.01 3.87
C LYS A 45 10.96 13.22 3.84
N ASN A 46 11.72 13.19 4.93
CA ASN A 46 12.97 12.46 5.08
C ASN A 46 12.82 11.14 5.85
N SER A 47 11.61 10.76 6.21
CA SER A 47 11.32 9.52 6.94
C SER A 47 10.93 8.41 6.00
N TYR A 48 11.64 7.29 6.07
CA TYR A 48 11.36 6.04 5.35
C TYR A 48 10.87 5.01 6.36
N THR A 49 9.58 4.69 6.34
CA THR A 49 8.96 3.74 7.25
C THR A 49 8.67 2.43 6.54
N VAL A 50 9.18 1.33 7.05
CA VAL A 50 8.89 -0.03 6.56
C VAL A 50 7.44 -0.37 6.88
N LEU A 51 6.63 -0.67 5.85
CA LEU A 51 5.26 -1.17 6.02
C LEU A 51 5.23 -2.69 6.01
N TYR A 52 5.92 -3.28 5.05
CA TYR A 52 6.05 -4.73 4.89
C TYR A 52 7.48 -5.04 4.47
N ALA A 53 8.00 -6.13 4.99
CA ALA A 53 9.33 -6.62 4.61
C ALA A 53 9.37 -8.15 4.55
N LYS A 54 10.21 -8.65 3.67
CA LYS A 54 10.60 -10.06 3.61
C LYS A 54 12.12 -10.13 3.53
N THR A 55 12.73 -10.67 4.57
CA THR A 55 14.18 -10.85 4.70
C THR A 55 14.48 -12.30 5.06
N PRO A 56 15.68 -12.82 4.78
CA PRO A 56 16.03 -14.22 5.06
C PRO A 56 15.85 -14.62 6.54
N ASP A 57 16.14 -13.70 7.43
CA ASP A 57 16.10 -13.90 8.89
C ASP A 57 14.87 -13.26 9.57
N ASN A 58 13.98 -12.62 8.80
CA ASN A 58 12.85 -11.83 9.27
C ASN A 58 13.25 -10.74 10.32
N SER A 59 14.47 -10.23 10.25
CA SER A 59 14.98 -9.22 11.21
C SER A 59 14.38 -7.84 11.01
N LEU A 60 13.93 -7.50 9.79
CA LEU A 60 13.35 -6.20 9.49
C LEU A 60 11.84 -6.21 9.75
N LEU A 61 11.42 -5.50 10.79
CA LEU A 61 10.02 -5.48 11.23
C LEU A 61 9.25 -4.30 10.63
N PRO A 62 7.94 -4.47 10.37
CA PRO A 62 7.05 -3.36 10.07
C PRO A 62 7.11 -2.28 11.16
N GLY A 63 7.05 -1.01 10.75
CA GLY A 63 7.20 0.15 11.64
C GLY A 63 8.64 0.60 11.86
N THR A 64 9.65 -0.15 11.40
CA THR A 64 11.06 0.31 11.44
C THR A 64 11.21 1.56 10.58
N VAL A 65 11.91 2.56 11.11
CA VAL A 65 12.10 3.86 10.46
C VAL A 65 13.58 4.08 10.16
N PHE A 66 13.86 4.51 8.95
CA PHE A 66 15.18 4.95 8.49
C PHE A 66 15.12 6.39 7.99
N GLU A 67 16.25 7.06 7.94
CA GLU A 67 16.39 8.27 7.16
C GLU A 67 16.39 7.91 5.66
N LEU A 68 15.56 8.58 4.87
CA LEU A 68 15.44 8.34 3.41
C LEU A 68 16.81 8.45 2.73
N GLN A 69 17.61 9.44 3.11
CA GLN A 69 18.95 9.68 2.57
C GLN A 69 19.92 8.51 2.84
N GLY A 70 19.63 7.68 3.82
CA GLY A 70 20.40 6.47 4.14
C GLY A 70 20.00 5.25 3.30
N THR A 71 19.02 5.36 2.41
CA THR A 71 18.49 4.26 1.60
C THR A 71 18.64 4.54 0.11
N TYR A 72 18.74 3.51 -0.75
CA TYR A 72 18.74 3.70 -2.20
C TYR A 72 17.42 4.25 -2.75
N CYS A 73 16.35 4.18 -1.97
CA CYS A 73 15.04 4.70 -2.36
C CYS A 73 15.04 6.20 -2.63
N VAL A 74 16.00 6.97 -2.06
CA VAL A 74 16.18 8.38 -2.40
C VAL A 74 16.40 8.59 -3.90
N HIS A 75 17.19 7.72 -4.53
CA HIS A 75 17.48 7.80 -5.97
C HIS A 75 16.25 7.36 -6.80
N THR A 76 15.54 6.32 -6.37
CA THR A 76 14.28 5.89 -6.99
C THR A 76 13.24 7.01 -6.99
N LEU A 77 13.08 7.70 -5.87
CA LEU A 77 12.14 8.81 -5.75
C LEU A 77 12.57 10.02 -6.58
N ALA A 78 13.87 10.31 -6.63
CA ALA A 78 14.41 11.38 -7.45
C ALA A 78 14.25 11.10 -8.95
N ALA A 79 14.37 9.85 -9.39
CA ALA A 79 14.12 9.42 -10.76
C ALA A 79 12.63 9.47 -11.13
N GLY A 80 11.73 9.30 -10.16
CA GLY A 80 10.28 9.26 -10.36
C GLY A 80 9.76 8.03 -11.12
N SER A 81 10.63 7.05 -11.38
CA SER A 81 10.40 5.80 -12.11
C SER A 81 11.23 4.67 -11.51
N ALA A 82 11.10 3.46 -12.07
CA ALA A 82 11.93 2.33 -11.66
C ALA A 82 13.42 2.63 -11.83
N LEU A 83 14.22 2.19 -10.87
CA LEU A 83 15.66 2.35 -10.83
C LEU A 83 16.32 1.09 -10.28
N ALA A 84 17.48 0.71 -10.85
CA ALA A 84 18.21 -0.45 -10.40
C ALA A 84 19.72 -0.23 -10.34
N PHE A 85 20.37 -0.96 -9.43
CA PHE A 85 21.83 -1.10 -9.31
C PHE A 85 22.15 -2.58 -9.22
N HIS A 86 23.23 -3.04 -9.87
CA HIS A 86 23.60 -4.46 -9.88
C HIS A 86 24.99 -4.75 -9.28
N LYS A 87 25.82 -3.72 -9.11
CA LYS A 87 27.15 -3.74 -8.49
C LYS A 87 27.45 -2.40 -7.83
N ALA A 88 26.82 -2.16 -6.68
CA ALA A 88 26.92 -0.87 -5.99
C ALA A 88 28.38 -0.52 -5.65
N SER A 89 29.18 -1.51 -5.19
CA SER A 89 30.61 -1.31 -4.87
C SER A 89 31.46 -0.81 -6.03
N GLN A 90 31.05 -1.09 -7.27
CA GLN A 90 31.79 -0.72 -8.50
C GLN A 90 31.13 0.45 -9.24
N SER A 91 30.20 1.16 -8.60
CA SER A 91 29.43 2.22 -9.22
C SER A 91 29.60 3.57 -8.52
N ALA A 92 28.99 4.62 -9.06
CA ALA A 92 29.01 5.97 -8.46
C ALA A 92 28.38 6.01 -7.05
N ILE A 93 27.62 5.00 -6.64
CA ILE A 93 26.98 4.91 -5.32
C ILE A 93 27.79 4.07 -4.32
N ALA A 94 29.05 3.68 -4.60
CA ALA A 94 29.90 2.92 -3.69
C ALA A 94 30.10 3.61 -2.31
N ASN A 95 30.01 4.93 -2.27
CA ASN A 95 30.10 5.72 -1.04
C ASN A 95 28.73 6.09 -0.44
N HIS A 96 27.63 5.57 -0.99
CA HIS A 96 26.30 5.86 -0.47
C HIS A 96 26.11 5.19 0.91
N PRO A 97 25.48 5.88 1.91
CA PRO A 97 25.27 5.33 3.25
C PRO A 97 24.58 3.95 3.26
N CYS A 98 23.68 3.70 2.33
CA CYS A 98 23.03 2.40 2.17
C CYS A 98 24.04 1.27 1.90
N TYR A 99 25.01 1.50 1.00
CA TYR A 99 26.07 0.50 0.75
C TYR A 99 27.00 0.37 1.96
N ILE A 100 27.44 1.48 2.53
CA ILE A 100 28.37 1.47 3.67
C ILE A 100 27.77 0.72 4.88
N ASN A 101 26.49 0.94 5.17
CA ASN A 101 25.86 0.42 6.38
C ASN A 101 25.28 -0.99 6.18
N PHE A 102 24.79 -1.33 4.99
CA PHE A 102 24.05 -2.58 4.75
C PHE A 102 24.72 -3.49 3.73
N GLN A 103 25.80 -3.06 3.06
CA GLN A 103 26.57 -3.82 2.06
C GLN A 103 25.68 -4.37 0.93
N LEU A 104 24.63 -3.62 0.56
CA LEU A 104 23.71 -4.03 -0.51
C LEU A 104 24.32 -3.74 -1.88
N GLU A 105 24.66 -4.80 -2.61
CA GLU A 105 25.28 -4.75 -3.95
C GLU A 105 24.25 -4.59 -5.05
N SER A 106 23.10 -5.23 -4.89
CA SER A 106 22.03 -5.24 -5.90
C SER A 106 20.77 -4.62 -5.34
N TYR A 107 20.09 -3.84 -6.17
CA TYR A 107 18.85 -3.15 -5.83
C TYR A 107 18.01 -2.93 -7.08
N ILE A 108 16.72 -3.15 -6.99
CA ILE A 108 15.71 -2.67 -7.93
C ILE A 108 14.53 -2.13 -7.15
N GLY A 109 14.01 -0.96 -7.53
CA GLY A 109 12.87 -0.35 -6.86
C GLY A 109 12.09 0.59 -7.74
N ALA A 110 10.81 0.81 -7.38
CA ALA A 110 9.93 1.76 -8.05
C ALA A 110 9.12 2.57 -7.04
N PRO A 111 8.76 3.83 -7.38
CA PRO A 111 7.92 4.65 -6.53
C PRO A 111 6.47 4.16 -6.54
N ILE A 112 5.87 4.02 -5.37
CA ILE A 112 4.44 3.78 -5.22
C ILE A 112 3.75 5.14 -5.24
N LYS A 113 2.78 5.32 -6.14
CA LYS A 113 2.01 6.57 -6.29
C LYS A 113 0.54 6.34 -5.97
N ILE A 114 -0.08 7.28 -5.28
CA ILE A 114 -1.52 7.38 -5.09
C ILE A 114 -1.99 8.65 -5.79
N GLY A 115 -2.65 8.50 -6.92
CA GLY A 115 -2.83 9.60 -7.88
C GLY A 115 -1.46 10.13 -8.33
N ASP A 116 -1.28 11.45 -8.27
CA ASP A 116 -0.01 12.10 -8.64
C ASP A 116 0.99 12.22 -7.48
N LYS A 117 0.64 11.72 -6.30
CA LYS A 117 1.47 11.86 -5.10
C LYS A 117 2.27 10.59 -4.84
N ILE A 118 3.55 10.76 -4.53
CA ILE A 118 4.39 9.67 -4.05
C ILE A 118 3.91 9.28 -2.64
N PHE A 119 3.60 7.99 -2.46
CA PHE A 119 3.28 7.37 -1.18
C PHE A 119 4.52 6.76 -0.52
N GLY A 120 5.34 6.09 -1.30
CA GLY A 120 6.52 5.38 -0.82
C GLY A 120 7.24 4.65 -1.94
N THR A 121 7.87 3.52 -1.62
CA THR A 121 8.57 2.68 -2.60
C THR A 121 8.30 1.19 -2.36
N VAL A 122 8.35 0.41 -3.43
CA VAL A 122 8.59 -1.03 -3.39
C VAL A 122 9.97 -1.28 -3.93
N ASN A 123 10.75 -2.09 -3.24
CA ASN A 123 12.10 -2.42 -3.67
C ASN A 123 12.52 -3.82 -3.25
N PHE A 124 13.47 -4.36 -4.02
CA PHE A 124 14.16 -5.60 -3.73
C PHE A 124 15.66 -5.35 -3.75
N SER A 125 16.40 -6.04 -2.89
CA SER A 125 17.85 -5.86 -2.74
C SER A 125 18.54 -7.13 -2.24
N SER A 126 19.85 -7.19 -2.44
CA SER A 126 20.71 -8.28 -1.92
C SER A 126 22.10 -7.76 -1.63
N ALA A 127 22.77 -8.40 -0.67
CA ALA A 127 24.21 -8.20 -0.42
C ALA A 127 25.10 -8.85 -1.49
N LYS A 128 24.52 -9.65 -2.39
CA LYS A 128 25.22 -10.26 -3.54
C LYS A 128 25.08 -9.35 -4.76
N ASP A 129 26.13 -9.29 -5.57
CA ASP A 129 26.03 -8.69 -6.89
C ASP A 129 25.11 -9.53 -7.80
N SER A 130 24.48 -8.87 -8.75
CA SER A 130 23.62 -9.51 -9.74
C SER A 130 24.11 -9.22 -11.17
N LEU A 131 23.51 -9.87 -12.12
CA LEU A 131 23.57 -9.42 -13.52
C LEU A 131 22.79 -8.11 -13.66
N ALA A 132 23.10 -7.33 -14.68
CA ALA A 132 22.32 -6.14 -15.01
C ALA A 132 20.86 -6.53 -15.26
N PHE A 133 19.95 -5.78 -14.67
CA PHE A 133 18.52 -5.97 -14.88
C PHE A 133 18.13 -5.64 -16.33
N ASN A 134 17.30 -6.48 -16.92
CA ASN A 134 16.77 -6.27 -18.26
C ASN A 134 15.51 -5.38 -18.22
N ASP A 135 15.02 -4.96 -19.38
CA ASP A 135 13.85 -4.08 -19.48
C ASP A 135 12.59 -4.70 -18.83
N ASP A 136 12.41 -6.01 -18.96
CA ASP A 136 11.29 -6.70 -18.30
C ASP A 136 11.30 -6.52 -16.78
N ALA A 137 12.49 -6.51 -16.15
CA ALA A 137 12.60 -6.32 -14.70
C ALA A 137 12.10 -4.94 -14.26
N TYR A 138 12.36 -3.90 -15.06
CA TYR A 138 11.84 -2.56 -14.81
C TYR A 138 10.33 -2.53 -14.98
N ASP A 139 9.78 -3.14 -16.02
CA ASP A 139 8.34 -3.22 -16.22
C ASP A 139 7.65 -3.98 -15.06
N TYR A 140 8.28 -5.07 -14.59
CA TYR A 140 7.73 -5.87 -13.50
C TYR A 140 7.68 -5.10 -12.18
N ILE A 141 8.75 -4.40 -11.80
CA ILE A 141 8.75 -3.63 -10.56
C ILE A 141 7.76 -2.45 -10.62
N GLU A 142 7.57 -1.85 -11.80
CA GLU A 142 6.55 -0.81 -12.00
C GLU A 142 5.13 -1.36 -11.88
N LEU A 143 4.85 -2.57 -12.38
CA LEU A 143 3.56 -3.24 -12.19
C LEU A 143 3.28 -3.52 -10.71
N PHE A 144 4.28 -3.95 -9.93
CA PHE A 144 4.17 -4.08 -8.48
C PHE A 144 3.78 -2.75 -7.84
N ALA A 145 4.49 -1.68 -8.19
CA ALA A 145 4.27 -0.34 -7.62
C ALA A 145 2.88 0.22 -7.98
N GLN A 146 2.42 0.04 -9.21
CA GLN A 146 1.11 0.49 -9.67
C GLN A 146 -0.02 -0.24 -8.95
N TRP A 147 0.08 -1.57 -8.81
CA TRP A 147 -0.93 -2.33 -8.09
C TRP A 147 -0.98 -1.93 -6.61
N LEU A 148 0.18 -1.81 -5.96
CA LEU A 148 0.27 -1.36 -4.57
C LEU A 148 -0.34 0.02 -4.37
N GLY A 149 -0.06 0.95 -5.28
CA GLY A 149 -0.64 2.29 -5.27
C GLY A 149 -2.17 2.27 -5.34
N SER A 150 -2.73 1.43 -6.21
CA SER A 150 -4.18 1.26 -6.35
C SER A 150 -4.82 0.66 -5.10
N GLU A 151 -4.19 -0.34 -4.48
CA GLU A 151 -4.69 -0.98 -3.27
C GLU A 151 -4.60 -0.05 -2.04
N PHE A 152 -3.50 0.69 -1.90
CA PHE A 152 -3.39 1.69 -0.83
C PHE A 152 -4.40 2.83 -1.02
N ALA A 153 -4.63 3.29 -2.24
CA ALA A 153 -5.67 4.28 -2.53
C ALA A 153 -7.06 3.77 -2.12
N ARG A 154 -7.38 2.52 -2.46
CA ARG A 154 -8.65 1.88 -2.11
C ARG A 154 -8.82 1.76 -0.59
N THR A 155 -7.78 1.36 0.11
CA THR A 155 -7.79 1.24 1.57
C THR A 155 -8.00 2.60 2.23
N GLN A 156 -7.27 3.63 1.81
CA GLN A 156 -7.43 5.00 2.32
C GLN A 156 -8.83 5.55 2.07
N ALA A 157 -9.39 5.33 0.88
CA ALA A 157 -10.75 5.76 0.56
C ALA A 157 -11.79 5.08 1.45
N LYS A 158 -11.64 3.77 1.71
CA LYS A 158 -12.53 3.02 2.61
C LYS A 158 -12.44 3.53 4.05
N GLU A 159 -11.23 3.76 4.56
CA GLU A 159 -11.01 4.30 5.91
C GLU A 159 -11.62 5.70 6.05
N GLN A 160 -11.47 6.55 5.02
CA GLN A 160 -12.05 7.89 5.02
C GLN A 160 -13.59 7.85 5.01
N LEU A 161 -14.19 6.94 4.24
CA LEU A 161 -15.65 6.75 4.24
C LEU A 161 -16.16 6.33 5.63
N ILE A 162 -15.51 5.35 6.26
CA ILE A 162 -15.86 4.92 7.63
C ILE A 162 -15.73 6.08 8.62
N LYS A 163 -14.63 6.85 8.54
CA LYS A 163 -14.40 8.00 9.40
C LYS A 163 -15.48 9.08 9.21
N ASN A 164 -15.82 9.38 7.96
CA ASN A 164 -16.87 10.37 7.63
C ASN A 164 -18.23 9.91 8.15
N SER A 165 -18.60 8.63 7.93
CA SER A 165 -19.84 8.05 8.44
C SER A 165 -19.93 8.15 9.97
N ASN A 166 -18.87 7.74 10.68
CA ASN A 166 -18.81 7.84 12.14
C ASN A 166 -18.92 9.30 12.65
N THR A 167 -18.35 10.24 11.89
CA THR A 167 -18.43 11.66 12.23
C THR A 167 -19.85 12.17 12.05
N LEU A 168 -20.54 11.80 10.97
CA LEU A 168 -21.93 12.16 10.73
C LEU A 168 -22.86 11.63 11.83
N LEU A 169 -22.73 10.34 12.20
CA LEU A 169 -23.51 9.73 13.29
C LEU A 169 -23.32 10.50 14.61
N LYS A 170 -22.07 10.89 14.93
CA LYS A 170 -21.81 11.70 16.13
C LYS A 170 -22.46 13.08 16.06
N LEU A 171 -22.43 13.73 14.91
CA LEU A 171 -23.07 15.04 14.71
C LEU A 171 -24.59 14.95 14.82
N GLU A 172 -25.22 13.94 14.21
CA GLU A 172 -26.66 13.67 14.37
C GLU A 172 -27.05 13.53 15.84
N HIS A 173 -26.28 12.76 16.60
CA HIS A 173 -26.54 12.57 18.02
C HIS A 173 -26.37 13.86 18.84
N ILE A 174 -25.26 14.62 18.63
CA ILE A 174 -25.00 15.88 19.39
C ILE A 174 -26.03 16.95 19.05
N ALA A 175 -26.37 17.09 17.77
CA ALA A 175 -27.31 18.09 17.28
C ALA A 175 -28.78 17.70 17.52
N ASN A 176 -29.04 16.45 17.94
CA ASN A 176 -30.37 15.85 18.06
C ASN A 176 -31.17 15.96 16.75
N ILE A 177 -30.51 15.68 15.64
CA ILE A 177 -31.08 15.71 14.29
C ILE A 177 -31.22 14.27 13.79
N GLY A 178 -32.44 13.85 13.51
CA GLY A 178 -32.71 12.60 12.80
C GLY A 178 -32.79 12.82 11.30
N THR A 179 -32.37 11.83 10.54
CA THR A 179 -32.49 11.79 9.08
C THR A 179 -33.40 10.65 8.65
N TRP A 180 -34.05 10.82 7.49
CA TRP A 180 -34.85 9.76 6.89
C TRP A 180 -34.69 9.80 5.37
N GLU A 181 -34.86 8.65 4.76
CA GLU A 181 -34.75 8.46 3.31
C GLU A 181 -35.96 7.67 2.80
N VAL A 182 -36.43 8.00 1.60
CA VAL A 182 -37.48 7.27 0.91
C VAL A 182 -36.96 6.71 -0.40
N ASP A 183 -37.04 5.42 -0.55
CA ASP A 183 -36.86 4.77 -1.85
C ASP A 183 -38.19 4.82 -2.62
N LEU A 184 -38.25 5.69 -3.62
CA LEU A 184 -39.44 5.91 -4.43
C LEU A 184 -39.84 4.74 -5.37
N ILE A 185 -38.95 3.74 -5.51
CA ILE A 185 -39.23 2.53 -6.30
C ILE A 185 -39.93 1.47 -5.46
N SER A 186 -39.44 1.30 -4.23
CA SER A 186 -39.95 0.28 -3.29
C SER A 186 -40.91 0.84 -2.24
N ASP A 187 -41.17 2.15 -2.24
CA ASP A 187 -41.94 2.89 -1.22
C ASP A 187 -41.44 2.65 0.22
N LYS A 188 -40.15 2.30 0.34
CA LYS A 188 -39.56 2.00 1.64
C LYS A 188 -38.99 3.27 2.28
N ILE A 189 -39.41 3.53 3.50
CA ILE A 189 -38.83 4.57 4.36
C ILE A 189 -37.77 3.96 5.25
N THR A 190 -36.61 4.61 5.35
CA THR A 190 -35.54 4.25 6.29
C THR A 190 -35.24 5.44 7.18
N TRP A 191 -35.23 5.25 8.49
CA TRP A 191 -34.91 6.24 9.47
C TRP A 191 -33.49 6.01 10.02
N SER A 192 -32.79 7.10 10.37
CA SER A 192 -31.56 6.98 11.17
C SER A 192 -31.90 6.57 12.61
N GLU A 193 -30.92 6.01 13.32
CA GLU A 193 -31.04 5.67 14.75
C GLU A 193 -31.54 6.88 15.57
N GLN A 194 -30.99 8.07 15.29
CA GLN A 194 -31.41 9.28 15.96
C GLN A 194 -32.88 9.65 15.70
N THR A 195 -33.43 9.33 14.52
CA THR A 195 -34.85 9.55 14.24
C THR A 195 -35.75 8.66 15.10
N TYR A 196 -35.40 7.40 15.29
CA TYR A 196 -36.10 6.50 16.21
C TYR A 196 -36.08 7.04 17.66
N LEU A 197 -34.90 7.51 18.11
CA LEU A 197 -34.74 8.10 19.44
C LEU A 197 -35.58 9.37 19.63
N ILE A 198 -35.60 10.27 18.63
CA ILE A 198 -36.41 11.51 18.69
C ILE A 198 -37.91 11.21 18.77
N HIS A 199 -38.36 10.18 18.08
CA HIS A 199 -39.75 9.73 18.09
C HIS A 199 -40.10 8.81 19.27
N GLU A 200 -39.13 8.48 20.12
CA GLU A 200 -39.30 7.59 21.28
C GLU A 200 -39.90 6.23 20.90
N VAL A 201 -39.51 5.68 19.74
CA VAL A 201 -39.95 4.37 19.25
C VAL A 201 -38.77 3.41 19.11
N ASP A 202 -39.08 2.13 19.16
CA ASP A 202 -38.12 1.04 18.96
C ASP A 202 -37.65 0.99 17.48
N GLU A 203 -36.43 0.53 17.24
CA GLU A 203 -35.89 0.33 15.88
C GLU A 203 -36.69 -0.70 15.05
N GLN A 204 -37.52 -1.52 15.69
CA GLN A 204 -38.43 -2.43 15.00
C GLN A 204 -39.68 -1.74 14.44
N PHE A 205 -39.93 -0.47 14.84
CA PHE A 205 -40.99 0.34 14.25
C PHE A 205 -40.75 0.53 12.75
N GLN A 206 -41.76 0.23 11.93
CA GLN A 206 -41.71 0.40 10.47
C GLN A 206 -42.43 1.69 10.07
N PRO A 207 -41.69 2.76 9.72
CA PRO A 207 -42.31 3.98 9.23
C PRO A 207 -43.04 3.73 7.92
N GLN A 208 -44.23 4.33 7.75
CA GLN A 208 -45.05 4.22 6.54
C GLN A 208 -45.37 5.60 5.99
N MET A 209 -45.47 5.73 4.66
CA MET A 209 -46.06 6.90 4.03
C MET A 209 -47.59 6.81 4.18
N ASN A 210 -48.16 7.84 4.80
CA ASN A 210 -49.60 8.01 4.86
C ASN A 210 -50.09 8.81 3.63
#